data_492c552fcef119ea508523a174a7221e
#
_entry.id   492c552fcef119ea508523a174a7221e
#
_cell.length_a   1.000
_cell.length_b   1.000
_cell.length_c   1.000
_cell.angle_alpha   90.00
_cell.angle_beta   90.00
_cell.angle_gamma   90.00
#
_symmetry.space_group_name_H-M   'P 1'
#
loop_
_entity.id
_entity.type
_entity.pdbx_description
1 polymer ?
#
loop_
_entity_poly.entity_id
_entity_poly.type
_entity_poly.pdbx_seq_one_letter_code
_entity_poly.pdbx_strand_id
1 'polypeptide(L)'
;MRKSRINMVITGAAVFSLALGACSSGSGSGNSSGGKQNLTVEDYYIATYDPIYQDCATQVGVNVNPVHVAGAALIAKVLQQASSKTLPDVLMLDNPDVQQIAQTGALAPLSDFGVTAPAGDVPAVVTAGTYQGKLYGIAPVINSIALYYNVDMLKAAGITPPTTWDELRADAKKLSNPSNGVYGFAMSNINTYEGTWQFLPFFWTSGGDEKNIDTQGAGQAVQFVLDLQNDGSMSKSSVTWAQSDVNNQFIAGKAAMMINGPWQLPVLNATKGLNFDSVPIPTPTSSQKVVAPLGGETFNVPQTGDKTKMALAGKFVACLNSPAMQLKIAKVSGNVPADESSAATWAQSDPQVKSFVETVKTARARTAELGPKWPTAATAIYTAVQLALTGKATPAAALQQAQASNH
;
A
#
# COMPACT_ATOMS: atom_id res chain seq x y z
N MET A 1 38.28 12.17 46.75
CA MET A 1 39.54 12.90 46.69
C MET A 1 40.05 13.00 45.26
N ARG A 2 40.20 14.07 44.78
CA ARG A 2 40.98 14.91 43.88
C ARG A 2 40.13 15.69 42.89
N LYS A 3 39.98 16.94 43.25
CA LYS A 3 39.57 18.06 42.39
C LYS A 3 40.72 18.47 41.49
N SER A 4 40.47 18.91 40.26
CA SER A 4 41.27 19.91 39.54
C SER A 4 40.39 20.51 38.45
N ARG A 5 40.12 21.56 38.49
CA ARG A 5 40.03 23.03 38.32
C ARG A 5 40.78 23.52 37.07
N ILE A 6 40.02 24.27 36.22
CA ILE A 6 40.34 25.60 35.66
C ILE A 6 41.28 25.60 34.43
N ASN A 7 40.83 26.15 33.29
CA ASN A 7 41.06 27.58 33.00
C ASN A 7 40.25 28.11 31.81
N MET A 8 39.71 29.27 32.07
CA MET A 8 39.05 30.22 31.19
C MET A 8 40.12 31.16 30.60
N VAL A 9 40.12 31.40 29.29
CA VAL A 9 40.78 32.57 28.71
C VAL A 9 39.85 33.26 27.74
N ILE A 10 39.52 34.50 28.10
CA ILE A 10 38.86 35.53 27.31
C ILE A 10 39.98 36.32 26.64
N THR A 11 39.79 36.72 25.38
CA THR A 11 40.07 38.07 24.84
C THR A 11 40.28 38.04 23.33
N GLY A 12 39.66 38.99 22.66
CA GLY A 12 40.11 39.51 21.39
C GLY A 12 39.02 40.12 20.53
N ALA A 13 38.65 41.38 20.79
CA ALA A 13 37.87 42.22 19.91
C ALA A 13 38.73 42.71 18.74
N ALA A 14 38.20 42.77 17.52
CA ALA A 14 38.70 43.66 16.45
C ALA A 14 37.64 43.81 15.37
N VAL A 15 37.06 44.94 15.33
CA VAL A 15 37.15 46.06 14.39
C VAL A 15 36.29 45.91 13.12
N PHE A 16 35.28 46.74 13.12
CA PHE A 16 34.44 47.20 11.98
C PHE A 16 35.29 47.82 10.88
N SER A 17 35.02 47.47 9.64
CA SER A 17 35.36 48.27 8.48
C SER A 17 34.12 48.37 7.58
N LEU A 18 33.46 49.51 7.63
CA LEU A 18 32.50 50.00 6.64
C LEU A 18 33.26 50.31 5.34
N ALA A 19 32.87 49.66 4.26
CA ALA A 19 33.15 50.15 2.91
C ALA A 19 31.82 50.49 2.20
N LEU A 20 31.54 51.78 2.10
CA LEU A 20 30.57 52.32 1.18
C LEU A 20 31.13 52.22 -0.24
N GLY A 21 30.45 51.45 -1.09
CA GLY A 21 30.78 51.29 -2.51
C GLY A 21 29.53 51.62 -3.34
N ALA A 22 29.69 52.57 -4.20
CA ALA A 22 28.71 53.35 -4.98
C ALA A 22 27.74 52.51 -5.84
N CYS A 23 26.53 53.10 -6.01
CA CYS A 23 25.54 52.76 -7.03
C CYS A 23 26.16 52.80 -8.43
N SER A 24 26.04 51.69 -9.16
CA SER A 24 26.16 51.65 -10.61
C SER A 24 24.84 51.05 -11.14
N SER A 25 24.00 51.91 -11.72
CA SER A 25 22.84 51.55 -12.50
C SER A 25 23.29 50.91 -13.81
N GLY A 26 23.38 49.59 -13.79
CA GLY A 26 23.52 48.75 -14.97
C GLY A 26 22.21 48.05 -15.25
N SER A 27 21.45 48.51 -16.22
CA SER A 27 20.35 47.78 -16.85
C SER A 27 20.92 46.56 -17.59
N GLY A 28 21.19 45.48 -16.84
CA GLY A 28 21.49 44.18 -17.36
C GLY A 28 20.20 43.40 -17.54
N SER A 29 19.78 43.17 -18.76
CA SER A 29 18.85 42.10 -19.12
C SER A 29 19.37 40.80 -18.53
N GLY A 30 18.90 40.47 -17.33
CA GLY A 30 19.17 39.19 -16.71
C GLY A 30 18.50 38.11 -17.55
N ASN A 31 19.27 37.49 -18.43
CA ASN A 31 18.95 36.20 -18.98
C ASN A 31 18.91 35.23 -17.77
N SER A 32 17.73 35.09 -17.17
CA SER A 32 17.51 34.04 -16.17
C SER A 32 17.66 32.74 -16.93
N SER A 33 18.85 32.13 -16.91
CA SER A 33 19.05 30.73 -17.21
C SER A 33 18.17 29.96 -16.22
N GLY A 34 16.92 29.75 -16.60
CA GLY A 34 15.94 29.04 -15.80
C GLY A 34 16.39 27.61 -15.62
N GLY A 35 17.14 27.33 -14.56
CA GLY A 35 17.45 25.98 -14.14
C GLY A 35 16.14 25.21 -13.93
N LYS A 36 16.13 23.93 -14.28
CA LYS A 36 14.99 23.07 -14.05
C LYS A 36 14.59 23.12 -12.58
N GLN A 37 13.29 23.21 -12.31
CA GLN A 37 12.75 23.09 -10.94
C GLN A 37 12.99 21.67 -10.41
N ASN A 38 13.23 21.57 -9.10
CA ASN A 38 13.38 20.29 -8.41
C ASN A 38 12.06 19.95 -7.71
N LEU A 39 11.50 18.77 -8.00
CA LEU A 39 10.35 18.21 -7.30
C LEU A 39 10.80 17.10 -6.36
N THR A 40 10.35 17.13 -5.12
CA THR A 40 10.48 16.01 -4.17
C THR A 40 9.26 15.11 -4.31
N VAL A 41 9.50 13.82 -4.55
CA VAL A 41 8.47 12.77 -4.60
C VAL A 41 8.64 11.91 -3.35
N GLU A 42 7.66 11.89 -2.46
CA GLU A 42 7.67 11.06 -1.26
C GLU A 42 6.74 9.86 -1.42
N ASP A 43 7.27 8.67 -1.17
CA ASP A 43 6.55 7.40 -1.34
C ASP A 43 7.07 6.31 -0.38
N TYR A 44 6.46 5.11 -0.42
CA TYR A 44 6.97 3.89 0.22
C TYR A 44 7.41 2.82 -0.78
N TYR A 45 7.59 3.19 -2.04
CA TYR A 45 8.18 2.32 -3.03
C TYR A 45 9.70 2.15 -2.80
N ILE A 46 10.33 1.41 -3.67
CA ILE A 46 11.77 1.16 -3.62
C ILE A 46 12.44 1.79 -4.85
N ALA A 47 13.75 1.96 -4.81
CA ALA A 47 14.52 2.63 -5.85
C ALA A 47 14.36 2.04 -7.28
N THR A 48 13.74 0.88 -7.44
CA THR A 48 13.39 0.34 -8.77
C THR A 48 12.36 1.19 -9.52
N TYR A 49 11.64 2.09 -8.83
CA TYR A 49 10.71 3.04 -9.43
C TYR A 49 11.37 4.35 -9.89
N ASP A 50 12.59 4.66 -9.43
CA ASP A 50 13.28 5.90 -9.77
C ASP A 50 13.43 6.15 -11.28
N PRO A 51 13.74 5.16 -12.12
CA PRO A 51 13.80 5.36 -13.58
C PRO A 51 12.46 5.83 -14.17
N ILE A 52 11.33 5.41 -13.59
CA ILE A 52 9.98 5.82 -14.00
C ILE A 52 9.77 7.30 -13.67
N TYR A 53 10.16 7.71 -12.45
CA TYR A 53 10.11 9.11 -12.06
C TYR A 53 10.99 10.00 -12.92
N GLN A 54 12.21 9.54 -13.30
CA GLN A 54 13.10 10.27 -14.19
C GLN A 54 12.53 10.44 -15.60
N ASP A 55 11.82 9.43 -16.13
CA ASP A 55 11.14 9.55 -17.41
C ASP A 55 10.07 10.65 -17.41
N CYS A 56 9.21 10.66 -16.37
CA CYS A 56 8.21 11.72 -16.22
C CYS A 56 8.86 13.08 -15.94
N ALA A 57 9.91 13.14 -15.12
CA ALA A 57 10.66 14.37 -14.89
C ALA A 57 11.23 14.96 -16.19
N THR A 58 11.75 14.10 -17.07
CA THR A 58 12.27 14.49 -18.37
C THR A 58 11.16 15.07 -19.26
N GLN A 59 9.98 14.42 -19.31
CA GLN A 59 8.84 14.88 -20.09
C GLN A 59 8.28 16.22 -19.59
N VAL A 60 8.26 16.42 -18.28
CA VAL A 60 7.76 17.66 -17.65
C VAL A 60 8.80 18.77 -17.68
N GLY A 61 10.08 18.45 -17.86
CA GLY A 61 11.18 19.42 -17.87
C GLY A 61 11.65 19.84 -16.47
N VAL A 62 11.54 18.93 -15.47
CA VAL A 62 11.96 19.14 -14.09
C VAL A 62 13.10 18.17 -13.71
N ASN A 63 13.70 18.36 -12.54
CA ASN A 63 14.45 17.33 -11.84
C ASN A 63 13.55 16.69 -10.79
N VAL A 64 13.77 15.41 -10.46
CA VAL A 64 13.02 14.72 -9.41
C VAL A 64 13.99 14.18 -8.36
N ASN A 65 13.59 14.29 -7.09
CA ASN A 65 14.28 13.75 -5.93
C ASN A 65 13.33 12.80 -5.18
N PRO A 66 13.41 11.47 -5.43
CA PRO A 66 12.62 10.49 -4.69
C PRO A 66 13.06 10.40 -3.22
N VAL A 67 12.08 10.27 -2.32
CA VAL A 67 12.28 10.07 -0.88
C VAL A 67 11.42 8.88 -0.47
N HIS A 68 12.07 7.72 -0.30
CA HIS A 68 11.41 6.50 0.11
C HIS A 68 11.29 6.42 1.63
N VAL A 69 10.09 6.18 2.12
CA VAL A 69 9.75 6.09 3.54
C VAL A 69 9.17 4.70 3.82
N ALA A 70 9.43 4.12 4.98
CA ALA A 70 8.76 2.87 5.35
C ALA A 70 7.24 3.04 5.37
N GLY A 71 6.49 2.15 4.71
CA GLY A 71 5.04 2.28 4.52
C GLY A 71 4.26 2.50 5.82
N ALA A 72 4.62 1.78 6.88
CA ALA A 72 4.00 1.95 8.20
C ALA A 72 4.23 3.33 8.85
N ALA A 73 5.24 4.09 8.38
CA ALA A 73 5.58 5.40 8.92
C ALA A 73 5.03 6.56 8.06
N LEU A 74 4.59 6.29 6.82
CA LEU A 74 4.28 7.34 5.85
C LEU A 74 3.14 8.25 6.34
N ILE A 75 2.01 7.70 6.76
CA ILE A 75 0.84 8.51 7.16
C ILE A 75 1.14 9.39 8.37
N ALA A 76 1.81 8.86 9.38
CA ALA A 76 2.21 9.66 10.55
C ALA A 76 3.13 10.81 10.15
N LYS A 77 4.09 10.56 9.25
CA LYS A 77 4.99 11.58 8.69
C LYS A 77 4.21 12.65 7.90
N VAL A 78 3.30 12.23 7.02
CA VAL A 78 2.48 13.15 6.22
C VAL A 78 1.64 14.08 7.09
N LEU A 79 0.99 13.56 8.14
CA LEU A 79 0.22 14.37 9.09
C LEU A 79 1.10 15.38 9.83
N GLN A 80 2.32 14.99 10.21
CA GLN A 80 3.30 15.89 10.81
C GLN A 80 3.75 16.97 9.82
N GLN A 81 4.07 16.58 8.58
CA GLN A 81 4.49 17.50 7.52
C GLN A 81 3.36 18.48 7.15
N ALA A 82 2.10 18.04 7.12
CA ALA A 82 0.96 18.91 6.91
C ALA A 82 0.86 20.00 8.00
N SER A 83 1.04 19.62 9.28
CA SER A 83 1.03 20.56 10.40
C SER A 83 2.21 21.53 10.37
N SER A 84 3.41 21.06 9.99
CA SER A 84 4.65 21.88 9.93
C SER A 84 4.83 22.63 8.60
N LYS A 85 3.93 22.44 7.62
CA LYS A 85 4.01 23.01 6.26
C LYS A 85 5.28 22.60 5.51
N THR A 86 5.69 21.35 5.66
CA THR A 86 6.90 20.77 5.04
C THR A 86 6.58 19.60 4.13
N LEU A 87 5.36 19.58 3.56
CA LEU A 87 4.92 18.55 2.61
C LEU A 87 5.82 18.51 1.38
N PRO A 88 6.05 17.33 0.76
CA PRO A 88 6.77 17.17 -0.50
C PRO A 88 5.99 17.83 -1.66
N ASP A 89 6.59 17.91 -2.83
CA ASP A 89 5.93 18.46 -4.02
C ASP A 89 4.94 17.46 -4.64
N VAL A 90 5.26 16.16 -4.58
CA VAL A 90 4.39 15.04 -4.97
C VAL A 90 4.37 14.03 -3.84
N LEU A 91 3.20 13.55 -3.50
CA LEU A 91 3.00 12.57 -2.43
C LEU A 91 2.27 11.34 -2.97
N MET A 92 2.84 10.17 -2.76
CA MET A 92 2.17 8.90 -2.97
C MET A 92 1.44 8.49 -1.69
N LEU A 93 0.20 8.02 -1.83
CA LEU A 93 -0.63 7.49 -0.73
C LEU A 93 -1.26 6.17 -1.14
N ASP A 94 -1.42 5.25 -0.20
CA ASP A 94 -2.39 4.16 -0.39
C ASP A 94 -3.79 4.77 -0.58
N ASN A 95 -4.57 4.24 -1.52
CA ASN A 95 -5.82 4.88 -1.94
C ASN A 95 -6.82 5.18 -0.80
N PRO A 96 -6.95 4.37 0.28
CA PRO A 96 -7.87 4.69 1.37
C PRO A 96 -7.44 5.90 2.22
N ASP A 97 -6.18 6.32 2.14
CA ASP A 97 -5.67 7.44 2.93
C ASP A 97 -5.95 8.80 2.27
N VAL A 98 -6.23 8.81 0.96
CA VAL A 98 -6.44 10.05 0.21
C VAL A 98 -7.54 10.90 0.81
N GLN A 99 -8.69 10.31 1.14
CA GLN A 99 -9.83 11.05 1.66
C GLN A 99 -9.56 11.63 3.05
N GLN A 100 -8.84 10.89 3.91
CA GLN A 100 -8.44 11.37 5.23
C GLN A 100 -7.49 12.57 5.11
N ILE A 101 -6.49 12.49 4.24
CA ILE A 101 -5.51 13.58 4.06
C ILE A 101 -6.14 14.77 3.34
N ALA A 102 -7.00 14.54 2.33
CA ALA A 102 -7.75 15.61 1.65
C ALA A 102 -8.66 16.39 2.62
N GLN A 103 -9.27 15.70 3.58
CA GLN A 103 -10.12 16.32 4.61
C GLN A 103 -9.37 17.34 5.47
N THR A 104 -8.06 17.16 5.68
CA THR A 104 -7.23 18.12 6.43
C THR A 104 -6.88 19.39 5.63
N GLY A 105 -7.18 19.43 4.32
CA GLY A 105 -6.76 20.50 3.41
C GLY A 105 -5.30 20.41 2.98
N ALA A 106 -4.60 19.31 3.27
CA ALA A 106 -3.19 19.10 2.92
C ALA A 106 -2.95 18.76 1.45
N LEU A 107 -3.99 18.36 0.70
CA LEU A 107 -3.92 18.07 -0.73
C LEU A 107 -4.68 19.13 -1.55
N ALA A 108 -4.19 19.39 -2.76
CA ALA A 108 -4.88 20.22 -3.75
C ALA A 108 -5.75 19.33 -4.67
N PRO A 109 -6.95 19.78 -5.07
CA PRO A 109 -7.72 19.12 -6.12
C PRO A 109 -6.92 19.09 -7.42
N LEU A 110 -6.86 17.94 -8.07
CA LEU A 110 -6.10 17.76 -9.33
C LEU A 110 -6.67 18.60 -10.47
N SER A 111 -7.97 18.95 -10.42
CA SER A 111 -8.61 19.88 -11.34
C SER A 111 -7.98 21.28 -11.36
N ASP A 112 -7.36 21.72 -10.26
CA ASP A 112 -6.67 23.00 -10.17
C ASP A 112 -5.45 23.08 -11.12
N PHE A 113 -4.99 21.92 -11.61
CA PHE A 113 -3.87 21.75 -12.53
C PHE A 113 -4.32 21.22 -13.91
N GLY A 114 -5.64 21.16 -14.16
CA GLY A 114 -6.20 20.61 -15.40
C GLY A 114 -6.06 19.09 -15.52
N VAL A 115 -5.84 18.39 -14.40
CA VAL A 115 -5.70 16.92 -14.36
C VAL A 115 -7.03 16.29 -13.99
N THR A 116 -7.47 15.34 -14.81
CA THR A 116 -8.68 14.54 -14.61
C THR A 116 -8.31 13.06 -14.58
N ALA A 117 -9.16 12.23 -14.02
CA ALA A 117 -9.00 10.79 -14.13
C ALA A 117 -9.06 10.36 -15.61
N PRO A 118 -8.16 9.50 -16.09
CA PRO A 118 -8.27 8.91 -17.41
C PRO A 118 -9.61 8.18 -17.58
N ALA A 119 -10.23 8.32 -18.76
CA ALA A 119 -11.57 7.77 -19.02
C ALA A 119 -11.61 6.23 -18.99
N GLY A 120 -10.46 5.57 -19.16
CA GLY A 120 -10.33 4.11 -19.12
C GLY A 120 -10.00 3.53 -17.75
N ASP A 121 -9.83 4.36 -16.73
CA ASP A 121 -9.50 3.87 -15.38
C ASP A 121 -10.69 3.19 -14.71
N VAL A 122 -10.42 2.14 -13.95
CA VAL A 122 -11.43 1.42 -13.15
C VAL A 122 -12.16 2.39 -12.22
N PRO A 123 -13.52 2.49 -12.28
CA PRO A 123 -14.26 3.51 -11.53
C PRO A 123 -14.04 3.49 -10.03
N ALA A 124 -13.81 2.32 -9.44
CA ALA A 124 -13.61 2.18 -8.00
C ALA A 124 -12.33 2.88 -7.50
N VAL A 125 -11.23 2.88 -8.31
CA VAL A 125 -10.00 3.58 -7.91
C VAL A 125 -10.14 5.10 -8.05
N VAL A 126 -10.88 5.57 -9.04
CA VAL A 126 -11.21 6.99 -9.19
C VAL A 126 -12.04 7.47 -7.98
N THR A 127 -13.02 6.66 -7.56
CA THR A 127 -13.83 6.94 -6.37
C THR A 127 -12.96 7.00 -5.11
N ALA A 128 -12.00 6.09 -4.93
CA ALA A 128 -11.09 6.10 -3.79
C ALA A 128 -10.21 7.36 -3.72
N GLY A 129 -9.78 7.89 -4.89
CA GLY A 129 -9.04 9.15 -5.00
C GLY A 129 -9.88 10.41 -4.88
N THR A 130 -11.21 10.29 -4.73
CA THR A 130 -12.17 11.39 -4.74
C THR A 130 -12.70 11.68 -3.33
N TYR A 131 -12.69 12.95 -2.93
CA TYR A 131 -13.29 13.43 -1.68
C TYR A 131 -14.18 14.64 -1.96
N GLN A 132 -15.43 14.62 -1.46
CA GLN A 132 -16.44 15.68 -1.67
C GLN A 132 -16.58 16.12 -3.15
N GLY A 133 -16.59 15.12 -4.06
CA GLY A 133 -16.76 15.34 -5.50
C GLY A 133 -15.53 15.90 -6.23
N LYS A 134 -14.39 16.07 -5.55
CA LYS A 134 -13.13 16.53 -6.15
C LYS A 134 -12.10 15.40 -6.13
N LEU A 135 -11.38 15.24 -7.24
CA LEU A 135 -10.30 14.28 -7.37
C LEU A 135 -9.02 14.86 -6.77
N TYR A 136 -8.41 14.13 -5.83
CA TYR A 136 -7.16 14.52 -5.15
C TYR A 136 -5.99 13.63 -5.48
N GLY A 137 -6.24 12.41 -5.94
CA GLY A 137 -5.19 11.46 -6.30
C GLY A 137 -5.63 10.52 -7.41
N ILE A 138 -4.68 10.08 -8.22
CA ILE A 138 -4.87 9.08 -9.30
C ILE A 138 -3.83 7.97 -9.10
N ALA A 139 -4.27 6.72 -9.22
CA ALA A 139 -3.40 5.56 -9.14
C ALA A 139 -3.05 5.08 -10.56
N PRO A 140 -1.77 5.05 -10.94
CA PRO A 140 -1.36 4.52 -12.24
C PRO A 140 -1.50 3.00 -12.35
N VAL A 141 -1.41 2.31 -11.22
CA VAL A 141 -1.64 0.87 -11.10
C VAL A 141 -2.50 0.55 -9.90
N ILE A 142 -3.24 -0.55 -9.99
CA ILE A 142 -4.13 -1.07 -8.97
C ILE A 142 -3.76 -2.52 -8.67
N ASN A 143 -4.23 -3.02 -7.54
CA ASN A 143 -3.94 -4.38 -7.12
C ASN A 143 -5.06 -4.95 -6.25
N SER A 144 -4.96 -6.23 -6.00
CA SER A 144 -5.71 -6.98 -5.00
C SER A 144 -4.85 -8.14 -4.52
N ILE A 145 -5.40 -9.05 -3.74
CA ILE A 145 -4.71 -10.22 -3.20
C ILE A 145 -5.37 -11.51 -3.64
N ALA A 146 -4.56 -12.57 -3.70
CA ALA A 146 -4.97 -13.90 -4.10
C ALA A 146 -4.33 -14.96 -3.19
N LEU A 147 -4.75 -16.20 -3.32
CA LEU A 147 -4.09 -17.35 -2.73
C LEU A 147 -3.01 -17.84 -3.69
N TYR A 148 -1.75 -17.63 -3.33
CA TYR A 148 -0.62 -18.30 -3.98
C TYR A 148 -0.42 -19.70 -3.40
N TYR A 149 0.02 -20.63 -4.22
CA TYR A 149 0.34 -22.00 -3.79
C TYR A 149 1.59 -22.54 -4.47
N ASN A 150 2.32 -23.35 -3.75
CA ASN A 150 3.47 -24.09 -4.27
C ASN A 150 2.93 -25.34 -5.00
N VAL A 151 3.09 -25.35 -6.32
CA VAL A 151 2.55 -26.40 -7.20
C VAL A 151 3.13 -27.77 -6.85
N ASP A 152 4.42 -27.83 -6.54
CA ASP A 152 5.10 -29.10 -6.27
C ASP A 152 4.66 -29.68 -4.91
N MET A 153 4.47 -28.84 -3.89
CA MET A 153 3.98 -29.27 -2.58
C MET A 153 2.53 -29.80 -2.66
N LEU A 154 1.64 -29.08 -3.34
CA LEU A 154 0.25 -29.51 -3.52
C LEU A 154 0.19 -30.81 -4.33
N LYS A 155 0.93 -30.89 -5.45
CA LYS A 155 1.00 -32.11 -6.29
C LYS A 155 1.53 -33.30 -5.54
N ALA A 156 2.59 -33.17 -4.75
CA ALA A 156 3.16 -34.24 -3.93
C ALA A 156 2.15 -34.78 -2.88
N ALA A 157 1.26 -33.91 -2.39
CA ALA A 157 0.20 -34.27 -1.45
C ALA A 157 -1.09 -34.77 -2.14
N GLY A 158 -1.17 -34.73 -3.48
CA GLY A 158 -2.39 -35.04 -4.23
C GLY A 158 -3.53 -34.06 -3.95
N ILE A 159 -3.21 -32.76 -3.83
CA ILE A 159 -4.15 -31.68 -3.52
C ILE A 159 -4.32 -30.80 -4.77
N THR A 160 -5.55 -30.42 -5.09
CA THR A 160 -5.89 -29.33 -6.00
C THR A 160 -6.04 -28.02 -5.22
N PRO A 161 -5.79 -26.84 -5.81
CA PRO A 161 -5.98 -25.59 -5.09
C PRO A 161 -7.38 -25.45 -4.48
N PRO A 162 -7.50 -25.10 -3.18
CA PRO A 162 -8.78 -25.02 -2.49
C PRO A 162 -9.64 -23.87 -3.00
N THR A 163 -10.97 -24.09 -3.00
CA THR A 163 -11.98 -23.10 -3.40
C THR A 163 -12.87 -22.67 -2.24
N THR A 164 -12.93 -23.47 -1.19
CA THR A 164 -13.70 -23.20 0.03
C THR A 164 -12.82 -23.11 1.27
N TRP A 165 -13.35 -22.52 2.34
CA TRP A 165 -12.67 -22.46 3.64
C TRP A 165 -12.39 -23.86 4.22
N ASP A 166 -13.36 -24.77 4.08
CA ASP A 166 -13.21 -26.14 4.58
C ASP A 166 -12.07 -26.87 3.83
N GLU A 167 -12.01 -26.71 2.50
CA GLU A 167 -10.92 -27.25 1.69
C GLU A 167 -9.58 -26.60 2.10
N LEU A 168 -9.52 -25.25 2.20
CA LEU A 168 -8.29 -24.56 2.61
C LEU A 168 -7.78 -25.06 3.96
N ARG A 169 -8.68 -25.22 4.95
CA ARG A 169 -8.31 -25.70 6.28
C ARG A 169 -7.81 -27.15 6.27
N ALA A 170 -8.52 -28.04 5.56
CA ALA A 170 -8.15 -29.43 5.44
C ALA A 170 -6.81 -29.60 4.73
N ASP A 171 -6.62 -28.90 3.61
CA ASP A 171 -5.41 -28.96 2.80
C ASP A 171 -4.21 -28.34 3.54
N ALA A 172 -4.41 -27.19 4.18
CA ALA A 172 -3.38 -26.55 4.99
C ALA A 172 -2.92 -27.48 6.13
N LYS A 173 -3.85 -28.16 6.81
CA LYS A 173 -3.52 -29.13 7.85
C LYS A 173 -2.72 -30.31 7.29
N LYS A 174 -3.12 -30.86 6.14
CA LYS A 174 -2.44 -31.97 5.47
C LYS A 174 -1.02 -31.62 5.03
N LEU A 175 -0.80 -30.37 4.60
CA LEU A 175 0.49 -29.84 4.14
C LEU A 175 1.41 -29.39 5.29
N SER A 176 0.91 -29.35 6.53
CA SER A 176 1.67 -28.84 7.67
C SER A 176 2.53 -29.90 8.34
N ASN A 177 3.74 -29.49 8.73
CA ASN A 177 4.63 -30.22 9.61
C ASN A 177 5.30 -29.20 10.57
N PRO A 178 4.59 -28.76 11.62
CA PRO A 178 5.09 -27.72 12.52
C PRO A 178 6.39 -28.07 13.24
N SER A 179 6.67 -29.37 13.47
CA SER A 179 7.93 -29.80 14.07
C SER A 179 9.14 -29.49 13.19
N ASN A 180 8.96 -29.38 11.88
CA ASN A 180 9.97 -28.98 10.90
C ASN A 180 9.83 -27.51 10.49
N GLY A 181 8.92 -26.74 11.13
CA GLY A 181 8.64 -25.35 10.82
C GLY A 181 7.97 -25.16 9.46
N VAL A 182 7.23 -26.15 8.96
CA VAL A 182 6.46 -26.08 7.71
C VAL A 182 4.98 -25.95 8.05
N TYR A 183 4.33 -24.98 7.44
CA TYR A 183 2.92 -24.70 7.62
C TYR A 183 2.19 -24.76 6.26
N GLY A 184 0.97 -25.25 6.25
CA GLY A 184 0.21 -25.35 5.00
C GLY A 184 -0.27 -23.99 4.49
N PHE A 185 -0.42 -23.01 5.39
CA PHE A 185 -0.93 -21.69 5.06
C PHE A 185 -0.19 -20.57 5.80
N ALA A 186 -0.02 -19.43 5.14
CA ALA A 186 0.54 -18.21 5.73
C ALA A 186 -0.22 -16.97 5.27
N MET A 187 -0.44 -16.04 6.19
CA MET A 187 -0.93 -14.69 5.92
C MET A 187 -0.37 -13.72 6.95
N SER A 188 -0.39 -12.44 6.63
CA SER A 188 -0.07 -11.37 7.59
C SER A 188 -1.25 -11.15 8.54
N ASN A 189 -0.98 -11.32 9.82
CA ASN A 189 -1.91 -10.96 10.89
C ASN A 189 -1.28 -9.89 11.79
N ILE A 190 -0.34 -9.11 11.25
CA ILE A 190 0.35 -8.05 11.99
C ILE A 190 -0.64 -6.96 12.43
N ASN A 191 -0.37 -6.33 13.56
CA ASN A 191 -1.21 -5.28 14.15
C ASN A 191 -1.05 -3.93 13.40
N THR A 192 -1.24 -3.96 12.08
CA THR A 192 -1.19 -2.80 11.16
C THR A 192 -2.22 -2.97 10.06
N TYR A 193 -2.31 -1.99 9.16
CA TYR A 193 -3.17 -2.06 7.97
C TYR A 193 -2.87 -3.25 7.05
N GLU A 194 -1.64 -3.79 7.04
CA GLU A 194 -1.34 -5.01 6.28
C GLU A 194 -2.13 -6.22 6.80
N GLY A 195 -2.27 -6.35 8.12
CA GLY A 195 -3.09 -7.41 8.72
C GLY A 195 -4.57 -7.27 8.34
N THR A 196 -5.12 -6.05 8.44
CA THR A 196 -6.50 -5.80 7.97
C THR A 196 -6.62 -6.12 6.48
N TRP A 197 -5.72 -5.62 5.65
CA TRP A 197 -5.72 -5.83 4.20
C TRP A 197 -5.83 -7.31 3.83
N GLN A 198 -5.01 -8.17 4.43
CA GLN A 198 -5.04 -9.60 4.15
C GLN A 198 -6.26 -10.32 4.77
N PHE A 199 -6.87 -9.76 5.81
CA PHE A 199 -8.06 -10.32 6.43
C PHE A 199 -9.37 -9.91 5.74
N LEU A 200 -9.42 -8.77 5.03
CA LEU A 200 -10.64 -8.25 4.38
C LEU A 200 -11.38 -9.25 3.49
N PRO A 201 -10.75 -10.11 2.66
CA PRO A 201 -11.48 -11.09 1.87
C PRO A 201 -12.30 -12.06 2.72
N PHE A 202 -11.76 -12.50 3.85
CA PHE A 202 -12.48 -13.36 4.79
C PHE A 202 -13.61 -12.61 5.47
N PHE A 203 -13.34 -11.40 5.93
CA PHE A 203 -14.28 -10.53 6.62
C PHE A 203 -15.48 -10.16 5.74
N TRP A 204 -15.25 -9.61 4.56
CA TRP A 204 -16.33 -9.15 3.69
C TRP A 204 -17.11 -10.31 3.04
N THR A 205 -16.43 -11.38 2.63
CA THR A 205 -17.09 -12.51 1.98
C THR A 205 -18.01 -13.26 2.95
N SER A 206 -17.72 -13.26 4.24
CA SER A 206 -18.60 -13.84 5.26
C SER A 206 -19.73 -12.91 5.73
N GLY A 207 -19.80 -11.67 5.22
CA GLY A 207 -20.81 -10.69 5.65
C GLY A 207 -20.37 -9.78 6.79
N GLY A 208 -19.07 -9.58 6.95
CA GLY A 208 -18.51 -8.54 7.82
C GLY A 208 -18.86 -7.14 7.30
N ASP A 209 -19.15 -6.22 8.21
CA ASP A 209 -19.52 -4.83 7.93
C ASP A 209 -18.58 -3.91 8.71
N GLU A 210 -17.86 -3.03 8.01
CA GLU A 210 -16.94 -2.09 8.64
C GLU A 210 -17.61 -0.99 9.45
N LYS A 211 -18.89 -0.75 9.28
CA LYS A 211 -19.69 0.17 10.13
C LYS A 211 -20.05 -0.48 11.45
N ASN A 212 -20.21 -1.79 11.45
CA ASN A 212 -20.46 -2.60 12.61
C ASN A 212 -19.65 -3.89 12.53
N ILE A 213 -18.43 -3.87 13.04
CA ILE A 213 -17.51 -5.02 12.92
C ILE A 213 -17.90 -6.21 13.80
N ASP A 214 -18.87 -6.06 14.71
CA ASP A 214 -19.39 -7.14 15.58
C ASP A 214 -20.59 -7.84 14.93
N THR A 215 -20.38 -8.35 13.70
CA THR A 215 -21.37 -9.16 13.00
C THR A 215 -21.10 -10.65 13.16
N GLN A 216 -22.12 -11.48 12.95
CA GLN A 216 -21.94 -12.93 12.93
C GLN A 216 -20.91 -13.36 11.86
N GLY A 217 -20.95 -12.75 10.67
CA GLY A 217 -20.01 -13.05 9.60
C GLY A 217 -18.57 -12.70 9.98
N ALA A 218 -18.35 -11.54 10.58
CA ALA A 218 -17.03 -11.18 11.11
C ALA A 218 -16.54 -12.19 12.16
N GLY A 219 -17.42 -12.63 13.06
CA GLY A 219 -17.12 -13.67 14.05
C GLY A 219 -16.68 -14.98 13.40
N GLN A 220 -17.36 -15.40 12.32
CA GLN A 220 -16.99 -16.59 11.55
C GLN A 220 -15.62 -16.44 10.88
N ALA A 221 -15.31 -15.26 10.31
CA ALA A 221 -14.02 -15.00 9.69
C ALA A 221 -12.87 -15.03 10.71
N VAL A 222 -13.01 -14.37 11.86
CA VAL A 222 -11.99 -14.39 12.92
C VAL A 222 -11.81 -15.81 13.46
N GLN A 223 -12.90 -16.55 13.66
CA GLN A 223 -12.85 -17.95 14.12
C GLN A 223 -12.12 -18.84 13.12
N PHE A 224 -12.39 -18.68 11.82
CA PHE A 224 -11.74 -19.46 10.77
C PHE A 224 -10.21 -19.26 10.78
N VAL A 225 -9.74 -18.01 10.88
CA VAL A 225 -8.29 -17.72 10.94
C VAL A 225 -7.68 -18.25 12.24
N LEU A 226 -8.39 -18.17 13.37
CA LEU A 226 -7.98 -18.75 14.64
C LEU A 226 -7.89 -20.28 14.56
N ASP A 227 -8.83 -20.92 13.89
CA ASP A 227 -8.83 -22.37 13.69
C ASP A 227 -7.62 -22.84 12.89
N LEU A 228 -7.22 -22.14 11.81
CA LEU A 228 -6.00 -22.43 11.06
C LEU A 228 -4.75 -22.36 11.96
N GLN A 229 -4.71 -21.42 12.90
CA GLN A 229 -3.61 -21.33 13.86
C GLN A 229 -3.66 -22.48 14.90
N ASN A 230 -4.83 -22.78 15.44
CA ASN A 230 -5.03 -23.83 16.47
C ASN A 230 -4.78 -25.23 15.92
N ASP A 231 -5.11 -25.47 14.64
CA ASP A 231 -4.83 -26.75 13.96
C ASP A 231 -3.35 -26.95 13.66
N GLY A 232 -2.50 -25.94 13.86
CA GLY A 232 -1.10 -25.93 13.44
C GLY A 232 -0.93 -25.79 11.93
N SER A 233 -1.96 -25.36 11.22
CA SER A 233 -1.95 -25.10 9.77
C SER A 233 -1.29 -23.77 9.43
N MET A 234 -1.32 -22.81 10.36
CA MET A 234 -0.71 -21.49 10.28
C MET A 234 0.17 -21.23 11.50
N SER A 235 1.33 -20.60 11.29
CA SER A 235 2.25 -20.26 12.38
C SER A 235 1.65 -19.21 13.31
N LYS A 236 1.85 -19.39 14.63
CA LYS A 236 1.53 -18.37 15.63
C LYS A 236 2.33 -17.06 15.43
N SER A 237 3.48 -17.12 14.78
CA SER A 237 4.28 -15.93 14.47
C SER A 237 3.64 -15.03 13.41
N SER A 238 2.60 -15.49 12.71
CA SER A 238 1.87 -14.68 11.72
C SER A 238 1.37 -13.34 12.27
N VAL A 239 1.15 -13.24 13.59
CA VAL A 239 0.75 -12.00 14.28
C VAL A 239 1.84 -10.90 14.28
N THR A 240 3.06 -11.22 13.86
CA THR A 240 4.18 -10.28 13.73
C THR A 240 4.71 -10.19 12.29
N TRP A 241 4.17 -10.98 11.36
CA TRP A 241 4.65 -11.02 9.99
C TRP A 241 4.02 -9.90 9.15
N ALA A 242 4.86 -9.09 8.52
CA ALA A 242 4.48 -8.25 7.39
C ALA A 242 4.25 -9.12 6.14
N GLN A 243 3.67 -8.56 5.09
CA GLN A 243 3.44 -9.27 3.81
C GLN A 243 4.74 -9.80 3.19
N SER A 244 5.85 -9.07 3.38
CA SER A 244 7.20 -9.51 2.97
C SER A 244 7.68 -10.74 3.75
N ASP A 245 7.36 -10.84 5.05
CA ASP A 245 7.72 -11.99 5.85
C ASP A 245 6.95 -13.23 5.41
N VAL A 246 5.65 -13.07 5.11
CA VAL A 246 4.79 -14.13 4.54
C VAL A 246 5.40 -14.65 3.23
N ASN A 247 5.81 -13.73 2.33
CA ASN A 247 6.48 -14.10 1.07
C ASN A 247 7.80 -14.87 1.31
N ASN A 248 8.59 -14.44 2.30
CA ASN A 248 9.84 -15.13 2.67
C ASN A 248 9.59 -16.54 3.17
N GLN A 249 8.51 -16.79 3.95
CA GLN A 249 8.13 -18.14 4.36
C GLN A 249 7.76 -19.01 3.14
N PHE A 250 7.02 -18.46 2.19
CA PHE A 250 6.62 -19.16 0.97
C PHE A 250 7.82 -19.51 0.09
N ILE A 251 8.71 -18.57 -0.18
CA ILE A 251 9.95 -18.75 -0.95
C ILE A 251 10.87 -19.83 -0.30
N ALA A 252 10.94 -19.81 1.03
CA ALA A 252 11.75 -20.77 1.78
C ALA A 252 11.11 -22.19 1.86
N GLY A 253 9.94 -22.43 1.24
CA GLY A 253 9.19 -23.67 1.35
C GLY A 253 8.67 -23.95 2.76
N LYS A 254 8.55 -22.90 3.60
CA LYS A 254 8.00 -22.98 4.95
C LYS A 254 6.51 -22.71 5.01
N ALA A 255 5.93 -22.24 3.92
CA ALA A 255 4.50 -22.14 3.70
C ALA A 255 4.14 -22.76 2.34
N ALA A 256 3.16 -23.66 2.31
CA ALA A 256 2.69 -24.28 1.07
C ALA A 256 1.75 -23.38 0.28
N MET A 257 0.99 -22.56 0.99
CA MET A 257 0.06 -21.56 0.46
C MET A 257 0.23 -20.23 1.21
N MET A 258 0.00 -19.11 0.52
CA MET A 258 0.02 -17.79 1.16
C MET A 258 -1.01 -16.85 0.54
N ILE A 259 -1.50 -15.90 1.34
CA ILE A 259 -2.20 -14.71 0.82
C ILE A 259 -1.17 -13.63 0.52
N ASN A 260 -1.14 -13.16 -0.73
CA ASN A 260 -0.32 -12.01 -1.11
C ASN A 260 -0.81 -11.39 -2.43
N GLY A 261 -0.19 -10.29 -2.85
CA GLY A 261 -0.57 -9.58 -4.06
C GLY A 261 0.42 -9.74 -5.23
N PRO A 262 0.09 -9.17 -6.40
CA PRO A 262 0.88 -9.32 -7.62
C PRO A 262 2.26 -8.65 -7.54
N TRP A 263 2.47 -7.72 -6.61
CA TRP A 263 3.79 -7.13 -6.33
C TRP A 263 4.85 -8.14 -5.90
N GLN A 264 4.46 -9.36 -5.56
CA GLN A 264 5.40 -10.45 -5.26
C GLN A 264 5.88 -11.18 -6.52
N LEU A 265 5.18 -11.08 -7.64
CA LEU A 265 5.52 -11.79 -8.88
C LEU A 265 6.98 -11.58 -9.34
N PRO A 266 7.53 -10.34 -9.32
CA PRO A 266 8.93 -10.15 -9.71
C PRO A 266 9.92 -10.95 -8.86
N VAL A 267 9.70 -11.03 -7.55
CA VAL A 267 10.57 -11.78 -6.62
C VAL A 267 10.33 -13.29 -6.73
N LEU A 268 9.07 -13.71 -6.83
CA LEU A 268 8.72 -15.14 -6.98
C LEU A 268 9.28 -15.71 -8.29
N ASN A 269 9.16 -14.97 -9.39
CA ASN A 269 9.69 -15.38 -10.71
C ASN A 269 11.22 -15.40 -10.76
N ALA A 270 11.89 -14.59 -9.95
CA ALA A 270 13.35 -14.60 -9.82
C ALA A 270 13.85 -15.75 -8.93
N THR A 271 12.98 -16.41 -8.17
CA THR A 271 13.34 -17.46 -7.23
C THR A 271 13.54 -18.79 -7.95
N LYS A 272 14.80 -19.23 -8.04
CA LYS A 272 15.15 -20.50 -8.72
C LYS A 272 14.52 -21.71 -8.04
N GLY A 273 13.90 -22.57 -8.82
CA GLY A 273 13.30 -23.82 -8.35
C GLY A 273 11.95 -23.67 -7.64
N LEU A 274 11.40 -22.49 -7.56
CA LEU A 274 10.04 -22.26 -7.07
C LEU A 274 9.04 -22.43 -8.23
N ASN A 275 8.16 -23.42 -8.10
CA ASN A 275 7.03 -23.65 -9.00
C ASN A 275 5.76 -23.23 -8.27
N PHE A 276 5.14 -22.14 -8.71
CA PHE A 276 3.98 -21.54 -8.03
C PHE A 276 2.91 -21.08 -9.03
N ASP A 277 1.70 -20.94 -8.52
CA ASP A 277 0.59 -20.32 -9.23
C ASP A 277 -0.35 -19.65 -8.23
N SER A 278 -1.39 -18.96 -8.70
CA SER A 278 -2.35 -18.27 -7.85
C SER A 278 -3.79 -18.53 -8.28
N VAL A 279 -4.68 -18.56 -7.29
CA VAL A 279 -6.13 -18.69 -7.48
C VAL A 279 -6.85 -17.65 -6.62
N PRO A 280 -8.13 -17.33 -6.90
CA PRO A 280 -8.93 -16.50 -6.01
C PRO A 280 -8.91 -17.05 -4.58
N ILE A 281 -9.00 -16.16 -3.59
CA ILE A 281 -9.05 -16.56 -2.17
C ILE A 281 -10.31 -17.39 -1.94
N PRO A 282 -10.20 -18.55 -1.26
CA PRO A 282 -11.33 -19.41 -0.95
C PRO A 282 -12.43 -18.71 -0.16
N THR A 283 -13.67 -19.12 -0.41
CA THR A 283 -14.89 -18.53 0.16
C THR A 283 -15.52 -19.50 1.18
N PRO A 284 -16.43 -19.06 2.05
CA PRO A 284 -17.13 -19.96 2.98
C PRO A 284 -17.83 -21.13 2.28
N THR A 285 -18.40 -20.90 1.10
CA THR A 285 -19.06 -21.92 0.28
C THR A 285 -18.72 -21.73 -1.20
N SER A 286 -18.73 -22.81 -1.98
CA SER A 286 -18.43 -22.77 -3.43
C SER A 286 -19.41 -21.91 -4.27
N SER A 287 -20.57 -21.55 -3.73
CA SER A 287 -21.54 -20.69 -4.41
C SER A 287 -21.24 -19.19 -4.27
N GLN A 288 -20.37 -18.81 -3.35
CA GLN A 288 -20.00 -17.42 -3.13
C GLN A 288 -18.85 -16.99 -4.04
N LYS A 289 -18.78 -15.70 -4.30
CA LYS A 289 -17.62 -15.05 -4.92
C LYS A 289 -16.87 -14.28 -3.86
N VAL A 290 -15.55 -14.31 -3.92
CA VAL A 290 -14.73 -13.54 -3.00
C VAL A 290 -14.97 -12.03 -3.18
N VAL A 291 -15.11 -11.32 -2.08
CA VAL A 291 -15.10 -9.86 -2.05
C VAL A 291 -13.68 -9.43 -1.70
N ALA A 292 -12.87 -9.23 -2.72
CA ALA A 292 -11.47 -8.84 -2.56
C ALA A 292 -11.34 -7.32 -2.38
N PRO A 293 -10.35 -6.83 -1.62
CA PRO A 293 -10.12 -5.41 -1.47
C PRO A 293 -9.43 -4.82 -2.71
N LEU A 294 -9.83 -3.61 -3.10
CA LEU A 294 -9.12 -2.82 -4.11
C LEU A 294 -7.96 -2.07 -3.46
N GLY A 295 -6.77 -2.30 -3.97
CA GLY A 295 -5.55 -1.57 -3.66
C GLY A 295 -5.08 -0.74 -4.84
N GLY A 296 -3.99 -0.02 -4.62
CA GLY A 296 -3.34 0.84 -5.58
C GLY A 296 -2.93 2.16 -4.92
N GLU A 297 -1.75 2.61 -5.29
CA GLU A 297 -1.16 3.81 -4.72
C GLU A 297 -1.45 4.98 -5.63
N THR A 298 -2.04 6.02 -5.05
CA THR A 298 -2.34 7.28 -5.76
C THR A 298 -1.17 8.23 -5.67
N PHE A 299 -0.97 9.03 -6.73
CA PHE A 299 -0.10 10.19 -6.68
C PHE A 299 -0.93 11.45 -6.56
N ASN A 300 -0.52 12.33 -5.64
CA ASN A 300 -1.26 13.47 -5.17
C ASN A 300 -0.38 14.72 -5.21
N VAL A 301 -1.00 15.90 -5.30
CA VAL A 301 -0.32 17.20 -5.21
C VAL A 301 -0.60 17.82 -3.85
N PRO A 302 0.38 17.89 -2.94
CA PRO A 302 0.22 18.58 -1.65
C PRO A 302 0.04 20.09 -1.79
N GLN A 303 -0.67 20.69 -0.82
CA GLN A 303 -0.85 22.14 -0.68
C GLN A 303 0.41 22.79 -0.06
N THR A 304 1.46 22.94 -0.86
CA THR A 304 2.74 23.54 -0.42
C THR A 304 2.71 25.06 -0.43
N GLY A 305 1.79 25.66 -1.19
CA GLY A 305 1.72 27.11 -1.40
C GLY A 305 2.59 27.62 -2.57
N ASP A 306 3.54 26.83 -3.07
CA ASP A 306 4.32 27.15 -4.26
C ASP A 306 3.54 26.79 -5.53
N LYS A 307 2.79 27.75 -6.06
CA LYS A 307 1.93 27.53 -7.23
C LYS A 307 2.68 27.02 -8.46
N THR A 308 3.93 27.43 -8.65
CA THR A 308 4.77 26.99 -9.78
C THR A 308 5.12 25.53 -9.65
N LYS A 309 5.62 25.11 -8.50
CA LYS A 309 5.94 23.70 -8.24
C LYS A 309 4.69 22.82 -8.22
N MET A 310 3.59 23.28 -7.64
CA MET A 310 2.31 22.56 -7.64
C MET A 310 1.79 22.32 -9.07
N ALA A 311 1.90 23.31 -9.97
CA ALA A 311 1.52 23.12 -11.37
C ALA A 311 2.41 22.10 -12.10
N LEU A 312 3.72 22.07 -11.81
CA LEU A 312 4.65 21.08 -12.35
C LEU A 312 4.39 19.69 -11.74
N ALA A 313 4.08 19.61 -10.46
CA ALA A 313 3.67 18.38 -9.78
C ALA A 313 2.39 17.79 -10.39
N GLY A 314 1.40 18.63 -10.72
CA GLY A 314 0.20 18.20 -11.45
C GLY A 314 0.52 17.57 -12.81
N LYS A 315 1.42 18.18 -13.58
CA LYS A 315 1.89 17.60 -14.86
C LYS A 315 2.65 16.28 -14.66
N PHE A 316 3.42 16.17 -13.58
CA PHE A 316 4.15 14.95 -13.22
C PHE A 316 3.19 13.82 -12.86
N VAL A 317 2.16 14.10 -12.04
CA VAL A 317 1.09 13.16 -11.71
C VAL A 317 0.34 12.70 -12.97
N ALA A 318 0.01 13.62 -13.88
CA ALA A 318 -0.62 13.28 -15.16
C ALA A 318 0.26 12.38 -16.02
N CYS A 319 1.58 12.62 -16.06
CA CYS A 319 2.53 11.77 -16.79
C CYS A 319 2.54 10.35 -16.24
N LEU A 320 2.64 10.17 -14.91
CA LEU A 320 2.64 8.85 -14.27
C LEU A 320 1.37 8.05 -14.59
N ASN A 321 0.26 8.74 -14.80
CA ASN A 321 -1.04 8.12 -15.09
C ASN A 321 -1.35 7.99 -16.59
N SER A 322 -0.40 8.30 -17.48
CA SER A 322 -0.57 8.01 -18.91
C SER A 322 -0.56 6.49 -19.17
N PRO A 323 -1.33 5.96 -20.15
CA PRO A 323 -1.40 4.51 -20.41
C PRO A 323 -0.03 3.86 -20.64
N ALA A 324 0.88 4.55 -21.32
CA ALA A 324 2.24 4.06 -21.55
C ALA A 324 3.03 3.93 -20.25
N MET A 325 2.87 4.88 -19.32
CA MET A 325 3.55 4.86 -18.03
C MET A 325 2.92 3.85 -17.08
N GLN A 326 1.59 3.71 -17.07
CA GLN A 326 0.88 2.67 -16.34
C GLN A 326 1.41 1.27 -16.70
N LEU A 327 1.55 0.97 -18.00
CA LEU A 327 2.15 -0.30 -18.45
C LEU A 327 3.60 -0.47 -18.00
N LYS A 328 4.39 0.60 -18.02
CA LYS A 328 5.78 0.56 -17.56
C LYS A 328 5.86 0.25 -16.05
N ILE A 329 5.01 0.91 -15.27
CA ILE A 329 4.90 0.66 -13.81
C ILE A 329 4.44 -0.77 -13.56
N ALA A 330 3.41 -1.26 -14.26
CA ALA A 330 2.91 -2.61 -14.13
C ALA A 330 3.99 -3.69 -14.35
N LYS A 331 4.83 -3.52 -15.38
CA LYS A 331 5.94 -4.44 -15.68
C LYS A 331 7.00 -4.49 -14.58
N VAL A 332 7.25 -3.37 -13.91
CA VAL A 332 8.23 -3.31 -12.81
C VAL A 332 7.65 -3.87 -11.52
N SER A 333 6.36 -3.61 -11.26
CA SER A 333 5.71 -3.92 -9.99
C SER A 333 4.96 -5.24 -9.95
N GLY A 334 4.62 -5.81 -11.11
CA GLY A 334 3.67 -6.92 -11.21
C GLY A 334 2.20 -6.49 -11.05
N ASN A 335 1.92 -5.24 -10.67
CA ASN A 335 0.57 -4.72 -10.45
C ASN A 335 -0.21 -4.56 -11.76
N VAL A 336 -1.50 -4.30 -11.66
CA VAL A 336 -2.42 -4.14 -12.80
C VAL A 336 -2.50 -2.66 -13.18
N PRO A 337 -2.36 -2.28 -14.47
CA PRO A 337 -2.67 -0.93 -14.92
C PRO A 337 -4.09 -0.51 -14.48
N ALA A 338 -4.26 0.76 -14.08
CA ALA A 338 -5.58 1.28 -13.72
C ALA A 338 -6.49 1.43 -14.96
N ASP A 339 -5.92 1.67 -16.13
CA ASP A 339 -6.61 1.69 -17.44
C ASP A 339 -6.94 0.27 -17.88
N GLU A 340 -8.24 0.01 -18.13
CA GLU A 340 -8.74 -1.33 -18.46
C GLU A 340 -8.13 -1.90 -19.76
N SER A 341 -7.84 -1.06 -20.77
CA SER A 341 -7.26 -1.52 -22.02
C SER A 341 -5.80 -1.90 -21.86
N SER A 342 -5.07 -1.14 -21.06
CA SER A 342 -3.67 -1.44 -20.69
C SER A 342 -3.60 -2.70 -19.81
N ALA A 343 -4.56 -2.89 -18.90
CA ALA A 343 -4.67 -4.10 -18.08
C ALA A 343 -4.93 -5.34 -18.95
N ALA A 344 -5.82 -5.25 -19.92
CA ALA A 344 -6.08 -6.34 -20.88
C ALA A 344 -4.83 -6.69 -21.69
N THR A 345 -4.10 -5.69 -22.16
CA THR A 345 -2.82 -5.87 -22.88
C THR A 345 -1.77 -6.55 -21.99
N TRP A 346 -1.69 -6.13 -20.72
CA TRP A 346 -0.78 -6.73 -19.75
C TRP A 346 -1.10 -8.21 -19.48
N ALA A 347 -2.38 -8.55 -19.27
CA ALA A 347 -2.83 -9.93 -19.05
C ALA A 347 -2.59 -10.87 -20.26
N GLN A 348 -2.54 -10.32 -21.49
CA GLN A 348 -2.18 -11.10 -22.68
C GLN A 348 -0.68 -11.42 -22.74
N SER A 349 0.16 -10.50 -22.23
CA SER A 349 1.62 -10.67 -22.26
C SER A 349 2.17 -11.45 -21.07
N ASP A 350 1.43 -11.49 -19.94
CA ASP A 350 1.81 -12.18 -18.73
C ASP A 350 0.60 -12.94 -18.14
N PRO A 351 0.50 -14.28 -18.37
CA PRO A 351 -0.62 -15.07 -17.84
C PRO A 351 -0.76 -15.06 -16.33
N GLN A 352 0.33 -14.84 -15.57
CA GLN A 352 0.32 -14.84 -14.10
C GLN A 352 -0.47 -13.67 -13.51
N VAL A 353 -0.61 -12.56 -14.26
CA VAL A 353 -1.39 -11.40 -13.80
C VAL A 353 -2.88 -11.50 -14.13
N LYS A 354 -3.28 -12.47 -14.95
CA LYS A 354 -4.67 -12.60 -15.44
C LYS A 354 -5.69 -12.70 -14.31
N SER A 355 -5.40 -13.50 -13.29
CA SER A 355 -6.29 -13.64 -12.13
C SER A 355 -6.47 -12.32 -11.37
N PHE A 356 -5.41 -11.53 -11.26
CA PHE A 356 -5.46 -10.22 -10.61
C PHE A 356 -6.22 -9.19 -11.46
N VAL A 357 -6.04 -9.20 -12.78
CA VAL A 357 -6.81 -8.33 -13.70
C VAL A 357 -8.32 -8.60 -13.58
N GLU A 358 -8.73 -9.86 -13.47
CA GLU A 358 -10.15 -10.18 -13.25
C GLU A 358 -10.62 -9.80 -11.84
N THR A 359 -9.78 -9.98 -10.83
CA THR A 359 -10.14 -9.67 -9.44
C THR A 359 -10.33 -8.16 -9.23
N VAL A 360 -9.46 -7.31 -9.79
CA VAL A 360 -9.55 -5.85 -9.57
C VAL A 360 -10.81 -5.22 -10.19
N LYS A 361 -11.40 -5.84 -11.23
CA LYS A 361 -12.65 -5.36 -11.84
C LYS A 361 -13.84 -5.38 -10.89
N THR A 362 -13.82 -6.28 -9.91
CA THR A 362 -14.91 -6.49 -8.95
C THR A 362 -14.46 -6.22 -7.51
N ALA A 363 -13.24 -5.75 -7.31
CA ALA A 363 -12.69 -5.47 -6.00
C ALA A 363 -13.41 -4.28 -5.34
N ARG A 364 -13.59 -4.39 -4.02
CA ARG A 364 -14.27 -3.38 -3.21
C ARG A 364 -13.27 -2.32 -2.74
N ALA A 365 -13.60 -1.06 -2.99
CA ALA A 365 -12.83 0.05 -2.42
C ALA A 365 -13.00 0.08 -0.88
N ARG A 366 -11.90 0.20 -0.16
CA ARG A 366 -11.89 0.20 1.32
C ARG A 366 -12.65 1.40 1.90
N THR A 367 -12.67 2.52 1.22
CA THR A 367 -13.37 3.75 1.65
C THR A 367 -14.83 3.83 1.18
N ALA A 368 -15.36 2.82 0.49
CA ALA A 368 -16.69 2.88 -0.12
C ALA A 368 -17.80 3.22 0.87
N GLU A 369 -17.75 2.70 2.08
CA GLU A 369 -18.79 2.82 3.10
C GLU A 369 -18.51 3.91 4.16
N LEU A 370 -17.24 4.09 4.53
CA LEU A 370 -16.83 4.94 5.64
C LEU A 370 -16.07 6.19 5.22
N GLY A 371 -15.64 6.25 3.95
CA GLY A 371 -14.86 7.39 3.47
C GLY A 371 -13.62 7.63 4.33
N PRO A 372 -13.39 8.89 4.78
CA PRO A 372 -12.22 9.24 5.59
C PRO A 372 -12.18 8.61 6.99
N LYS A 373 -13.25 7.92 7.42
CA LYS A 373 -13.28 7.17 8.69
C LYS A 373 -12.76 5.73 8.55
N TRP A 374 -12.47 5.26 7.35
CA TRP A 374 -11.92 3.92 7.12
C TRP A 374 -10.72 3.56 8.03
N PRO A 375 -9.72 4.44 8.26
CA PRO A 375 -8.58 4.12 9.12
C PRO A 375 -8.96 3.67 10.54
N THR A 376 -10.04 4.22 11.10
CA THR A 376 -10.56 3.80 12.43
C THR A 376 -11.09 2.37 12.38
N ALA A 377 -11.93 2.05 11.39
CA ALA A 377 -12.44 0.70 11.21
C ALA A 377 -11.33 -0.32 10.93
N ALA A 378 -10.36 0.03 10.09
CA ALA A 378 -9.20 -0.82 9.83
C ALA A 378 -8.43 -1.15 11.12
N THR A 379 -8.23 -0.15 11.99
CA THR A 379 -7.59 -0.31 13.30
C THR A 379 -8.39 -1.24 14.20
N ALA A 380 -9.70 -1.08 14.25
CA ALA A 380 -10.57 -1.95 15.02
C ALA A 380 -10.53 -3.41 14.53
N ILE A 381 -10.55 -3.62 13.19
CA ILE A 381 -10.50 -4.96 12.59
C ILE A 381 -9.19 -5.68 12.94
N TYR A 382 -8.00 -5.07 12.69
CA TYR A 382 -6.75 -5.76 13.01
C TYR A 382 -6.57 -5.97 14.52
N THR A 383 -7.09 -5.06 15.34
CA THR A 383 -7.06 -5.23 16.80
C THR A 383 -7.88 -6.43 17.25
N ALA A 384 -9.10 -6.61 16.70
CA ALA A 384 -9.93 -7.78 17.00
C ALA A 384 -9.23 -9.09 16.60
N VAL A 385 -8.64 -9.14 15.39
CA VAL A 385 -7.89 -10.32 14.93
C VAL A 385 -6.72 -10.62 15.88
N GLN A 386 -5.94 -9.60 16.26
CA GLN A 386 -4.81 -9.76 17.18
C GLN A 386 -5.24 -10.25 18.56
N LEU A 387 -6.32 -9.72 19.13
CA LEU A 387 -6.84 -10.16 20.43
C LEU A 387 -7.21 -11.65 20.39
N ALA A 388 -7.86 -12.10 19.32
CA ALA A 388 -8.23 -13.50 19.15
C ALA A 388 -7.02 -14.42 18.96
N LEU A 389 -6.13 -14.09 18.01
CA LEU A 389 -4.98 -14.93 17.68
C LEU A 389 -3.93 -15.01 18.79
N THR A 390 -3.84 -13.98 19.65
CA THR A 390 -2.95 -14.00 20.82
C THR A 390 -3.59 -14.61 22.06
N GLY A 391 -4.84 -15.10 21.96
CA GLY A 391 -5.56 -15.73 23.06
C GLY A 391 -6.02 -14.76 24.16
N LYS A 392 -6.02 -13.45 23.90
CA LYS A 392 -6.43 -12.42 24.86
C LYS A 392 -7.94 -12.30 24.97
N ALA A 393 -8.69 -12.67 23.92
CA ALA A 393 -10.14 -12.69 23.91
C ALA A 393 -10.67 -13.79 22.97
N THR A 394 -11.90 -14.23 23.18
CA THR A 394 -12.61 -15.04 22.17
C THR A 394 -12.91 -14.17 20.93
N PRO A 395 -13.12 -14.75 19.73
CA PRO A 395 -13.48 -13.97 18.54
C PRO A 395 -14.65 -12.99 18.77
N ALA A 396 -15.72 -13.43 19.40
CA ALA A 396 -16.87 -12.58 19.72
C ALA A 396 -16.50 -11.43 20.68
N ALA A 397 -15.81 -11.72 21.79
CA ALA A 397 -15.38 -10.70 22.74
C ALA A 397 -14.37 -9.72 22.12
N ALA A 398 -13.50 -10.19 21.23
CA ALA A 398 -12.52 -9.36 20.53
C ALA A 398 -13.20 -8.36 19.57
N LEU A 399 -14.21 -8.81 18.81
CA LEU A 399 -15.00 -7.95 17.90
C LEU A 399 -15.83 -6.94 18.69
N GLN A 400 -16.51 -7.37 19.75
CA GLN A 400 -17.28 -6.47 20.62
C GLN A 400 -16.40 -5.38 21.25
N GLN A 401 -15.22 -5.76 21.74
CA GLN A 401 -14.26 -4.83 22.32
C GLN A 401 -13.72 -3.82 21.28
N ALA A 402 -13.42 -4.31 20.07
CA ALA A 402 -12.94 -3.46 19.00
C ALA A 402 -14.04 -2.55 18.42
N GLN A 403 -15.30 -3.03 18.35
CA GLN A 403 -16.44 -2.20 17.95
C GLN A 403 -16.61 -0.98 18.84
N ALA A 404 -16.35 -1.09 20.15
CA ALA A 404 -16.44 0.04 21.08
C ALA A 404 -15.49 1.20 20.73
N SER A 405 -14.43 0.96 19.95
CA SER A 405 -13.47 1.98 19.45
C SER A 405 -13.68 2.35 17.97
N ASN A 406 -14.69 1.78 17.31
CA ASN A 406 -15.00 2.00 15.90
C ASN A 406 -16.06 3.10 15.72
N HIS A 407 -15.72 4.37 16.02
CA HIS A 407 -16.67 5.51 15.97
C HIS A 407 -16.15 6.69 15.16
#